data_09da25abca9949c2564b6f8059c747c4
#
_entry.id   09da25abca9949c2564b6f8059c747c4
#
_cell.length_a   1.000
_cell.length_b   1.000
_cell.length_c   1.000
_cell.angle_alpha   90.00
_cell.angle_beta   90.00
_cell.angle_gamma   90.00
#
_symmetry.space_group_name_H-M   'P 1'
#
loop_
_entity.id
_entity.type
_entity.pdbx_description
1 polymer ?
#
loop_
_entity_poly.entity_id
_entity_poly.type
_entity_poly.pdbx_seq_one_letter_code
_entity_poly.pdbx_strand_id
1 'polypeptide(L)'
;MPAFNKHIIIVGSARSGTSWLAETIAKQHRYRLLFEPDHEFQTKKGALICDKWMDDFKDAPEAFNYLKKVFANRVDNDWIAQNSNRKWKRHLWPGIPLKFVIKFVRTNLMASAMHKEFGIPVVHIIRNPYDTIASQHRVKFPWLYDLSHFQKQENLVALIKEQFGFDIKDVSSFTELEKLTIRWCIENVIPIELWKVKGSNYRVIRYEDLKADIKLFKELCDDFSLKPIENLASVYANPSSKTHPKSNIISQEEKTELFSNQEYGKINRIMTLFKSHLYPLKEL
;
A
#
# COMPACT_ATOMS: atom_id res chain seq x y z
N MET A 1 23.60 10.79 -7.53
CA MET A 1 22.73 10.36 -6.41
C MET A 1 23.03 8.91 -6.07
N PRO A 2 22.94 8.46 -4.81
CA PRO A 2 23.06 7.05 -4.53
C PRO A 2 21.96 6.31 -5.30
N ALA A 3 22.34 5.29 -6.06
CA ALA A 3 21.41 4.54 -6.87
C ALA A 3 20.52 3.66 -5.96
N PHE A 4 19.25 4.01 -5.83
CA PHE A 4 18.25 3.24 -5.08
C PHE A 4 17.57 2.15 -5.92
N ASN A 5 17.99 1.94 -7.16
CA ASN A 5 17.38 1.02 -8.13
C ASN A 5 17.36 -0.46 -7.70
N LYS A 6 18.08 -0.81 -6.64
CA LYS A 6 18.05 -2.16 -6.04
C LYS A 6 17.02 -2.31 -4.92
N HIS A 7 16.35 -1.23 -4.54
CA HIS A 7 15.25 -1.26 -3.58
C HIS A 7 13.95 -1.60 -4.29
N ILE A 8 12.92 -1.87 -3.52
CA ILE A 8 11.56 -2.09 -4.02
C ILE A 8 10.62 -1.33 -3.10
N ILE A 9 9.73 -0.56 -3.69
CA ILE A 9 8.60 0.07 -2.98
C ILE A 9 7.39 -0.83 -3.14
N ILE A 10 6.70 -1.11 -2.04
CA ILE A 10 5.39 -1.74 -2.04
C ILE A 10 4.39 -0.71 -1.53
N VAL A 11 3.38 -0.45 -2.35
CA VAL A 11 2.21 0.36 -1.98
C VAL A 11 0.94 -0.46 -2.13
N GLY A 12 -0.10 -0.04 -1.45
CA GLY A 12 -1.45 -0.62 -1.53
C GLY A 12 -2.25 -0.26 -0.30
N SER A 13 -3.56 -0.30 -0.41
CA SER A 13 -4.46 -0.03 0.71
C SER A 13 -4.16 -0.92 1.92
N ALA A 14 -4.41 -0.42 3.10
CA ALA A 14 -4.32 -1.25 4.30
C ALA A 14 -5.18 -2.52 4.14
N ARG A 15 -4.68 -3.66 4.57
CA ARG A 15 -5.34 -4.98 4.47
C ARG A 15 -5.38 -5.58 3.05
N SER A 16 -4.67 -5.02 2.08
CA SER A 16 -4.56 -5.57 0.72
C SER A 16 -3.44 -6.62 0.54
N GLY A 17 -2.76 -7.04 1.61
CA GLY A 17 -1.66 -8.04 1.52
C GLY A 17 -0.26 -7.42 1.42
N THR A 18 -0.13 -6.09 1.53
CA THR A 18 1.15 -5.37 1.49
C THR A 18 2.19 -5.92 2.47
N SER A 19 1.79 -6.25 3.72
CA SER A 19 2.71 -6.81 4.72
C SER A 19 3.20 -8.20 4.34
N TRP A 20 2.31 -9.06 3.85
CA TRP A 20 2.68 -10.41 3.41
C TRP A 20 3.68 -10.37 2.25
N LEU A 21 3.41 -9.55 1.23
CA LEU A 21 4.32 -9.41 0.09
C LEU A 21 5.67 -8.82 0.51
N ALA A 22 5.65 -7.76 1.33
CA ALA A 22 6.87 -7.11 1.81
C ALA A 22 7.74 -8.07 2.65
N GLU A 23 7.14 -8.86 3.54
CA GLU A 23 7.87 -9.87 4.33
C GLU A 23 8.40 -11.00 3.45
N THR A 24 7.64 -11.44 2.44
CA THR A 24 8.08 -12.45 1.48
C THR A 24 9.31 -11.97 0.70
N ILE A 25 9.30 -10.72 0.20
CA ILE A 25 10.46 -10.13 -0.47
C ILE A 25 11.63 -9.90 0.51
N ALA A 26 11.35 -9.46 1.73
CA ALA A 26 12.40 -9.21 2.73
C ALA A 26 13.17 -10.47 3.15
N LYS A 27 12.58 -11.66 2.97
CA LYS A 27 13.25 -12.94 3.18
C LYS A 27 14.17 -13.34 2.03
N GLN A 28 14.05 -12.72 0.85
CA GLN A 28 14.91 -13.01 -0.27
C GLN A 28 16.34 -12.50 -0.03
N HIS A 29 17.30 -12.98 -0.84
CA HIS A 29 18.72 -12.74 -0.62
C HIS A 29 19.07 -11.25 -0.50
N ARG A 30 19.62 -10.85 0.66
CA ARG A 30 20.08 -9.49 1.01
C ARG A 30 19.01 -8.41 1.10
N TYR A 31 17.73 -8.75 1.11
CA TYR A 31 16.67 -7.78 1.36
C TYR A 31 16.41 -7.55 2.86
N ARG A 32 15.92 -6.36 3.16
CA ARG A 32 15.45 -5.96 4.50
C ARG A 32 14.19 -5.14 4.37
N LEU A 33 13.26 -5.31 5.30
CA LEU A 33 12.03 -4.55 5.33
C LEU A 33 12.20 -3.23 6.10
N LEU A 34 11.77 -2.14 5.46
CA LEU A 34 11.48 -0.87 6.12
C LEU A 34 9.96 -0.72 6.17
N PHE A 35 9.41 -0.64 7.39
CA PHE A 35 8.00 -0.80 7.62
C PHE A 35 7.30 0.54 7.83
N GLU A 36 6.34 0.88 6.97
CA GLU A 36 5.42 2.03 7.04
C GLU A 36 6.08 3.35 7.50
N PRO A 37 7.04 3.89 6.74
CA PRO A 37 7.60 5.21 7.03
C PRO A 37 6.57 6.35 6.94
N ASP A 38 5.45 6.08 6.27
CA ASP A 38 4.30 6.97 6.11
C ASP A 38 3.34 6.98 7.31
N HIS A 39 3.66 6.28 8.39
CA HIS A 39 2.79 6.23 9.56
C HIS A 39 2.96 7.50 10.41
N GLU A 40 2.01 8.43 10.30
CA GLU A 40 2.07 9.77 10.89
C GLU A 40 2.20 9.80 12.42
N PHE A 41 1.63 8.81 13.13
CA PHE A 41 1.70 8.75 14.61
C PHE A 41 2.93 7.99 15.13
N GLN A 42 3.59 7.20 14.31
CA GLN A 42 4.75 6.39 14.71
C GLN A 42 6.07 6.97 14.22
N THR A 43 6.03 7.86 13.22
CA THR A 43 7.21 8.48 12.66
C THR A 43 7.07 9.99 12.65
N LYS A 44 8.04 10.73 13.21
CA LYS A 44 8.00 12.19 13.32
C LYS A 44 7.65 12.92 12.00
N LYS A 45 8.06 12.34 10.87
CA LYS A 45 7.92 12.94 9.53
C LYS A 45 6.98 12.17 8.61
N GLY A 46 6.31 11.15 9.10
CA GLY A 46 5.34 10.38 8.31
C GLY A 46 4.19 11.26 7.78
N ALA A 47 3.75 12.23 8.57
CA ALA A 47 2.72 13.18 8.17
C ALA A 47 3.05 14.01 6.92
N LEU A 48 4.35 14.15 6.57
CA LEU A 48 4.78 14.85 5.34
C LEU A 48 4.36 14.12 4.07
N ILE A 49 4.15 12.80 4.17
CA ILE A 49 3.86 11.92 3.03
C ILE A 49 2.55 11.13 3.18
N CYS A 50 1.95 11.13 4.37
CA CYS A 50 0.75 10.38 4.69
C CYS A 50 -0.45 10.89 3.88
N ASP A 51 -1.07 10.03 3.08
CA ASP A 51 -2.26 10.32 2.26
C ASP A 51 -2.09 11.55 1.34
N LYS A 52 -0.85 11.89 0.94
CA LYS A 52 -0.56 13.04 0.08
C LYS A 52 -0.55 12.64 -1.39
N TRP A 53 -1.15 13.50 -2.23
CA TRP A 53 -0.95 13.47 -3.66
C TRP A 53 0.23 14.38 -4.01
N MET A 54 1.20 13.81 -4.72
CA MET A 54 2.35 14.53 -5.26
C MET A 54 2.73 13.93 -6.61
N ASP A 55 2.77 14.75 -7.64
CA ASP A 55 3.25 14.36 -8.98
C ASP A 55 4.77 14.48 -9.10
N ASP A 56 5.35 15.41 -8.34
CA ASP A 56 6.77 15.63 -8.14
C ASP A 56 7.05 16.19 -6.73
N PHE A 57 8.31 16.51 -6.44
CA PHE A 57 8.73 17.00 -5.11
C PHE A 57 9.23 18.45 -5.14
N LYS A 58 8.98 19.22 -6.21
CA LYS A 58 9.48 20.60 -6.34
C LYS A 58 9.02 21.50 -5.19
N ASP A 59 7.74 21.40 -4.88
CA ASP A 59 7.12 22.20 -3.82
C ASP A 59 7.08 21.47 -2.46
N ALA A 60 7.72 20.32 -2.36
CA ALA A 60 7.73 19.48 -1.15
C ALA A 60 9.15 19.03 -0.75
N PRO A 61 10.12 19.94 -0.56
CA PRO A 61 11.51 19.59 -0.28
C PRO A 61 11.69 18.82 1.03
N GLU A 62 10.82 19.01 2.01
CA GLU A 62 10.87 18.26 3.28
C GLU A 62 10.45 16.80 3.08
N ALA A 63 9.39 16.54 2.31
CA ALA A 63 8.95 15.20 1.95
C ALA A 63 10.04 14.46 1.14
N PHE A 64 10.63 15.14 0.14
CA PHE A 64 11.76 14.63 -0.62
C PHE A 64 12.93 14.22 0.27
N ASN A 65 13.38 15.13 1.14
CA ASN A 65 14.50 14.89 2.04
C ASN A 65 14.20 13.77 3.06
N TYR A 66 12.96 13.65 3.50
CA TYR A 66 12.54 12.56 4.36
C TYR A 66 12.62 11.22 3.63
N LEU A 67 12.01 11.11 2.44
CA LEU A 67 12.04 9.89 1.63
C LEU A 67 13.48 9.49 1.28
N LYS A 68 14.34 10.44 0.90
CA LYS A 68 15.76 10.18 0.66
C LYS A 68 16.47 9.56 1.87
N LYS A 69 16.14 10.03 3.09
CA LYS A 69 16.67 9.43 4.33
C LYS A 69 16.09 8.04 4.58
N VAL A 70 14.81 7.83 4.30
CA VAL A 70 14.15 6.50 4.40
C VAL A 70 14.87 5.52 3.47
N PHE A 71 14.98 5.85 2.18
CA PHE A 71 15.62 4.97 1.19
C PHE A 71 17.09 4.71 1.47
N ALA A 72 17.79 5.68 2.04
CA ALA A 72 19.18 5.50 2.51
C ALA A 72 19.27 4.74 3.86
N ASN A 73 18.16 4.29 4.44
CA ASN A 73 18.08 3.69 5.78
C ASN A 73 18.73 4.58 6.88
N ARG A 74 18.54 5.90 6.78
CA ARG A 74 19.10 6.89 7.70
C ARG A 74 18.06 7.48 8.67
N VAL A 75 16.85 6.96 8.68
CA VAL A 75 15.83 7.34 9.67
C VAL A 75 15.98 6.43 10.88
N ASP A 76 16.37 7.01 12.00
CA ASP A 76 16.41 6.29 13.27
C ASP A 76 15.03 6.24 13.91
N ASN A 77 14.35 5.10 13.72
CA ASN A 77 13.00 4.90 14.19
C ASN A 77 12.69 3.40 14.34
N ASP A 78 12.26 3.01 15.52
CA ASP A 78 11.97 1.61 15.87
C ASP A 78 10.79 1.04 15.10
N TRP A 79 9.78 1.86 14.77
CA TRP A 79 8.65 1.43 13.96
C TRP A 79 9.08 1.01 12.56
N ILE A 80 9.87 1.83 11.89
CA ILE A 80 10.39 1.52 10.56
C ILE A 80 11.26 0.26 10.58
N ALA A 81 12.05 0.09 11.65
CA ALA A 81 13.00 -1.02 11.78
C ALA A 81 12.42 -2.28 12.41
N GLN A 82 11.16 -2.30 12.85
CA GLN A 82 10.61 -3.37 13.69
C GLN A 82 10.74 -4.78 13.13
N ASN A 83 10.69 -4.92 11.80
CA ASN A 83 10.80 -6.21 11.13
C ASN A 83 12.24 -6.53 10.68
N SER A 84 13.22 -5.69 11.01
CA SER A 84 14.60 -5.85 10.55
C SER A 84 15.55 -6.43 11.59
N ASN A 85 15.10 -6.73 12.80
CA ASN A 85 15.90 -7.22 13.93
C ASN A 85 17.16 -6.38 14.24
N ARG A 86 17.06 -5.02 14.12
CA ARG A 86 18.23 -4.18 14.00
C ARG A 86 18.40 -3.08 15.03
N LYS A 87 17.69 -3.08 16.16
CA LYS A 87 17.78 -1.96 17.09
C LYS A 87 19.19 -1.47 17.37
N TRP A 88 20.15 -2.38 17.47
CA TRP A 88 21.56 -2.04 17.74
C TRP A 88 22.55 -2.32 16.58
N LYS A 89 22.16 -3.12 15.57
CA LYS A 89 23.03 -3.45 14.42
C LYS A 89 22.96 -2.45 13.28
N ARG A 90 22.10 -1.43 13.36
CA ARG A 90 21.88 -0.43 12.32
C ARG A 90 23.17 0.31 11.94
N HIS A 91 24.07 0.47 12.90
CA HIS A 91 25.33 1.20 12.74
C HIS A 91 26.53 0.30 12.36
N LEU A 92 26.39 -1.01 12.39
CA LEU A 92 27.48 -1.94 12.15
C LEU A 92 27.69 -2.31 10.67
N TRP A 93 26.86 -1.79 9.73
CA TRP A 93 26.89 -2.21 8.35
C TRP A 93 27.03 -1.06 7.32
N PRO A 94 27.89 -0.06 7.51
CA PRO A 94 28.02 1.02 6.54
C PRO A 94 28.65 0.58 5.21
N GLY A 95 29.36 -0.55 5.18
CA GLY A 95 30.12 -1.01 4.01
C GLY A 95 29.43 -2.07 3.12
N ILE A 96 28.30 -2.65 3.54
CA ILE A 96 27.61 -3.67 2.74
C ILE A 96 26.38 -3.02 2.09
N PRO A 97 26.30 -2.99 0.74
CA PRO A 97 25.12 -2.49 0.05
C PRO A 97 23.94 -3.38 0.38
N LEU A 98 23.02 -2.88 1.18
CA LEU A 98 21.77 -3.53 1.53
C LEU A 98 20.70 -3.13 0.55
N LYS A 99 19.88 -4.10 0.20
CA LYS A 99 18.66 -3.90 -0.56
C LYS A 99 17.50 -3.75 0.41
N PHE A 100 16.60 -2.81 0.16
CA PHE A 100 15.43 -2.60 1.00
C PHE A 100 14.15 -2.84 0.22
N VAL A 101 13.22 -3.53 0.85
CA VAL A 101 11.81 -3.44 0.50
C VAL A 101 11.17 -2.45 1.46
N ILE A 102 10.58 -1.39 0.91
CA ILE A 102 9.96 -0.32 1.68
C ILE A 102 8.45 -0.45 1.52
N LYS A 103 7.77 -0.77 2.61
CA LYS A 103 6.33 -0.94 2.60
C LYS A 103 5.65 0.34 3.04
N PHE A 104 4.69 0.78 2.22
CA PHE A 104 3.81 1.90 2.51
C PHE A 104 2.34 1.47 2.42
N VAL A 105 1.47 2.16 3.13
CA VAL A 105 0.01 1.95 3.07
C VAL A 105 -0.77 3.26 2.85
N ARG A 106 -0.10 4.41 2.94
CA ARG A 106 -0.71 5.74 2.86
C ARG A 106 -0.01 6.66 1.85
N THR A 107 0.76 6.09 0.91
CA THR A 107 1.47 6.88 -0.12
C THR A 107 1.12 6.42 -1.54
N ASN A 108 -0.05 5.79 -1.70
CA ASN A 108 -0.49 5.27 -3.00
C ASN A 108 -0.54 6.38 -4.07
N LEU A 109 -0.98 7.59 -3.70
CA LEU A 109 -1.11 8.75 -4.59
C LEU A 109 0.22 9.40 -4.98
N MET A 110 1.34 9.07 -4.32
CA MET A 110 2.67 9.58 -4.70
C MET A 110 3.63 8.49 -5.18
N ALA A 111 3.16 7.25 -5.30
CA ALA A 111 4.01 6.12 -5.68
C ALA A 111 4.70 6.34 -7.03
N SER A 112 3.99 6.93 -8.00
CA SER A 112 4.56 7.29 -9.31
C SER A 112 5.66 8.35 -9.20
N ALA A 113 5.46 9.38 -8.37
CA ALA A 113 6.46 10.41 -8.14
C ALA A 113 7.73 9.82 -7.47
N MET A 114 7.55 8.94 -6.48
CA MET A 114 8.68 8.22 -5.86
C MET A 114 9.45 7.39 -6.90
N HIS A 115 8.73 6.67 -7.77
CA HIS A 115 9.36 5.89 -8.85
C HIS A 115 10.17 6.77 -9.79
N LYS A 116 9.56 7.85 -10.30
CA LYS A 116 10.19 8.77 -11.25
C LYS A 116 11.43 9.45 -10.67
N GLU A 117 11.32 9.92 -9.43
CA GLU A 117 12.38 10.73 -8.80
C GLU A 117 13.57 9.90 -8.30
N PHE A 118 13.30 8.74 -7.71
CA PHE A 118 14.34 7.93 -7.06
C PHE A 118 14.77 6.71 -7.89
N GLY A 119 14.09 6.39 -8.99
CA GLY A 119 14.37 5.24 -9.83
C GLY A 119 14.13 3.89 -9.12
N ILE A 120 13.27 3.88 -8.08
CA ILE A 120 12.98 2.67 -7.31
C ILE A 120 11.80 1.95 -7.95
N PRO A 121 11.91 0.64 -8.27
CA PRO A 121 10.80 -0.16 -8.70
C PRO A 121 9.63 -0.17 -7.71
N VAL A 122 8.40 -0.15 -8.21
CA VAL A 122 7.17 -0.13 -7.40
C VAL A 122 6.30 -1.34 -7.70
N VAL A 123 5.82 -1.98 -6.67
CA VAL A 123 4.70 -2.93 -6.72
C VAL A 123 3.50 -2.30 -6.04
N HIS A 124 2.46 -2.03 -6.80
CA HIS A 124 1.16 -1.61 -6.28
C HIS A 124 0.27 -2.85 -6.16
N ILE A 125 0.13 -3.34 -4.95
CA ILE A 125 -0.71 -4.51 -4.69
C ILE A 125 -2.13 -4.05 -4.38
N ILE A 126 -3.08 -4.57 -5.16
CA ILE A 126 -4.51 -4.35 -4.95
C ILE A 126 -5.17 -5.64 -4.47
N ARG A 127 -6.29 -5.51 -3.80
CA ARG A 127 -7.10 -6.64 -3.35
C ARG A 127 -8.57 -6.33 -3.54
N ASN A 128 -9.37 -7.37 -3.75
CA ASN A 128 -10.81 -7.26 -3.86
C ASN A 128 -11.39 -6.27 -2.84
N PRO A 129 -12.14 -5.24 -3.27
CA PRO A 129 -12.64 -4.19 -2.38
C PRO A 129 -13.50 -4.74 -1.26
N TYR A 130 -14.36 -5.71 -1.53
CA TYR A 130 -15.25 -6.28 -0.52
C TYR A 130 -14.46 -6.98 0.60
N ASP A 131 -13.46 -7.79 0.23
CA ASP A 131 -12.58 -8.45 1.20
C ASP A 131 -11.72 -7.44 1.99
N THR A 132 -11.24 -6.40 1.31
CA THR A 132 -10.42 -5.35 1.92
C THR A 132 -11.25 -4.54 2.90
N ILE A 133 -12.42 -4.05 2.49
CA ILE A 133 -13.33 -3.25 3.31
C ILE A 133 -13.83 -4.07 4.51
N ALA A 134 -14.22 -5.33 4.31
CA ALA A 134 -14.60 -6.21 5.40
C ALA A 134 -13.47 -6.39 6.43
N SER A 135 -12.24 -6.57 5.95
CA SER A 135 -11.07 -6.68 6.81
C SER A 135 -10.75 -5.37 7.55
N GLN A 136 -10.92 -4.23 6.90
CA GLN A 136 -10.73 -2.90 7.49
C GLN A 136 -11.82 -2.60 8.54
N HIS A 137 -13.07 -2.88 8.19
CA HIS A 137 -14.22 -2.69 9.09
C HIS A 137 -14.12 -3.54 10.37
N ARG A 138 -13.56 -4.75 10.26
CA ARG A 138 -13.34 -5.65 11.40
C ARG A 138 -12.25 -5.14 12.36
N VAL A 139 -11.15 -4.57 11.86
CA VAL A 139 -10.05 -4.08 12.70
C VAL A 139 -10.32 -2.70 13.29
N LYS A 140 -11.22 -1.93 12.68
CA LYS A 140 -11.74 -0.63 13.16
C LYS A 140 -10.64 0.38 13.53
N PHE A 141 -9.57 0.47 12.74
CA PHE A 141 -8.58 1.52 12.94
C PHE A 141 -9.20 2.89 12.61
N PRO A 142 -9.19 3.86 13.56
CA PRO A 142 -9.90 5.14 13.36
C PRO A 142 -9.49 5.90 12.11
N TRP A 143 -8.20 5.88 11.76
CA TRP A 143 -7.67 6.59 10.60
C TRP A 143 -8.20 6.05 9.26
N LEU A 144 -8.70 4.82 9.20
CA LEU A 144 -9.30 4.27 7.97
C LEU A 144 -10.59 5.01 7.57
N TYR A 145 -11.32 5.53 8.55
CA TYR A 145 -12.57 6.26 8.36
C TYR A 145 -12.36 7.78 8.23
N ASP A 146 -11.15 8.25 8.54
CA ASP A 146 -10.78 9.65 8.45
C ASP A 146 -10.31 10.00 7.03
N LEU A 147 -11.12 10.77 6.31
CA LEU A 147 -10.81 11.26 4.98
C LEU A 147 -10.22 12.68 4.98
N SER A 148 -9.98 13.26 6.14
CA SER A 148 -9.57 14.67 6.29
C SER A 148 -8.27 15.01 5.57
N HIS A 149 -7.33 14.06 5.48
CA HIS A 149 -6.09 14.26 4.72
C HIS A 149 -6.35 14.47 3.22
N PHE A 150 -7.31 13.74 2.64
CA PHE A 150 -7.70 13.91 1.25
C PHE A 150 -8.50 15.20 1.04
N GLN A 151 -9.43 15.50 1.96
CA GLN A 151 -10.29 16.68 1.90
C GLN A 151 -9.53 18.02 1.96
N LYS A 152 -8.36 18.05 2.62
CA LYS A 152 -7.51 19.24 2.73
C LYS A 152 -6.68 19.51 1.48
N GLN A 153 -6.69 18.65 0.49
CA GLN A 153 -5.91 18.78 -0.74
C GLN A 153 -6.82 19.29 -1.86
N GLU A 154 -6.84 20.59 -2.09
CA GLU A 154 -7.75 21.24 -3.04
C GLU A 154 -7.64 20.66 -4.46
N ASN A 155 -6.42 20.35 -4.91
CA ASN A 155 -6.20 19.74 -6.22
C ASN A 155 -6.82 18.33 -6.32
N LEU A 156 -6.73 17.52 -5.25
CA LEU A 156 -7.34 16.21 -5.20
C LEU A 156 -8.87 16.31 -5.16
N VAL A 157 -9.40 17.23 -4.37
CA VAL A 157 -10.84 17.51 -4.29
C VAL A 157 -11.38 17.93 -5.65
N ALA A 158 -10.69 18.87 -6.33
CA ALA A 158 -11.06 19.31 -7.67
C ALA A 158 -11.02 18.17 -8.68
N LEU A 159 -9.96 17.35 -8.67
CA LEU A 159 -9.84 16.19 -9.54
C LEU A 159 -11.01 15.22 -9.35
N ILE A 160 -11.33 14.86 -8.09
CA ILE A 160 -12.41 13.92 -7.80
C ILE A 160 -13.75 14.48 -8.27
N LYS A 161 -13.99 15.77 -8.03
CA LYS A 161 -15.22 16.43 -8.47
C LYS A 161 -15.35 16.47 -10.00
N GLU A 162 -14.28 16.79 -10.70
CA GLU A 162 -14.26 16.86 -12.17
C GLU A 162 -14.44 15.48 -12.80
N GLN A 163 -13.70 14.47 -12.34
CA GLN A 163 -13.64 13.16 -12.99
C GLN A 163 -14.83 12.27 -12.62
N PHE A 164 -15.32 12.38 -11.39
CA PHE A 164 -16.34 11.47 -10.82
C PHE A 164 -17.64 12.18 -10.43
N GLY A 165 -17.71 13.52 -10.51
CA GLY A 165 -18.90 14.27 -10.11
C GLY A 165 -19.19 14.23 -8.60
N PHE A 166 -18.22 13.87 -7.79
CA PHE A 166 -18.34 13.64 -6.36
C PHE A 166 -17.56 14.67 -5.54
N ASP A 167 -18.23 15.32 -4.58
CA ASP A 167 -17.56 16.24 -3.67
C ASP A 167 -17.15 15.52 -2.38
N ILE A 168 -15.88 15.20 -2.26
CA ILE A 168 -15.33 14.50 -1.09
C ILE A 168 -15.40 15.35 0.20
N LYS A 169 -15.61 16.66 0.11
CA LYS A 169 -15.78 17.52 1.29
C LYS A 169 -17.10 17.26 2.01
N ASP A 170 -18.13 16.78 1.29
CA ASP A 170 -19.45 16.47 1.84
C ASP A 170 -19.60 14.97 2.14
N VAL A 171 -18.78 14.45 3.05
CA VAL A 171 -18.85 13.02 3.45
C VAL A 171 -19.46 12.80 4.84
N SER A 172 -20.05 13.82 5.45
CA SER A 172 -20.66 13.71 6.78
C SER A 172 -21.84 12.72 6.80
N SER A 173 -22.59 12.64 5.70
CA SER A 173 -23.73 11.75 5.52
C SER A 173 -23.35 10.30 5.17
N PHE A 174 -22.08 10.00 4.88
CA PHE A 174 -21.65 8.67 4.47
C PHE A 174 -21.47 7.74 5.66
N THR A 175 -21.92 6.51 5.50
CA THR A 175 -21.70 5.43 6.47
C THR A 175 -20.22 5.04 6.56
N GLU A 176 -19.84 4.29 7.59
CA GLU A 176 -18.48 3.77 7.76
C GLU A 176 -18.00 2.96 6.53
N LEU A 177 -18.86 2.09 5.99
CA LEU A 177 -18.54 1.28 4.81
C LEU A 177 -18.30 2.15 3.56
N GLU A 178 -19.10 3.18 3.38
CA GLU A 178 -18.93 4.11 2.27
C GLU A 178 -17.63 4.91 2.40
N LYS A 179 -17.25 5.35 3.60
CA LYS A 179 -15.97 6.02 3.85
C LYS A 179 -14.78 5.10 3.55
N LEU A 180 -14.84 3.84 3.97
CA LEU A 180 -13.82 2.85 3.63
C LEU A 180 -13.74 2.61 2.12
N THR A 181 -14.89 2.58 1.44
CA THR A 181 -14.95 2.39 -0.02
C THR A 181 -14.38 3.60 -0.76
N ILE A 182 -14.72 4.82 -0.32
CA ILE A 182 -14.15 6.07 -0.86
C ILE A 182 -12.63 6.05 -0.74
N ARG A 183 -12.09 5.71 0.45
CA ARG A 183 -10.66 5.58 0.67
C ARG A 183 -10.05 4.56 -0.28
N TRP A 184 -10.64 3.36 -0.39
CA TRP A 184 -10.16 2.32 -1.29
C TRP A 184 -10.13 2.80 -2.75
N CYS A 185 -11.17 3.51 -3.20
CA CYS A 185 -11.23 4.07 -4.55
C CYS A 185 -10.14 5.15 -4.77
N ILE A 186 -9.95 6.06 -3.82
CA ILE A 186 -8.90 7.09 -3.92
C ILE A 186 -7.52 6.43 -4.01
N GLU A 187 -7.24 5.45 -3.16
CA GLU A 187 -5.95 4.79 -3.07
C GLU A 187 -5.63 3.88 -4.28
N ASN A 188 -6.63 3.38 -5.01
CA ASN A 188 -6.43 2.43 -6.10
C ASN A 188 -6.94 2.92 -7.46
N VAL A 189 -8.19 3.44 -7.54
CA VAL A 189 -8.77 3.84 -8.83
C VAL A 189 -8.03 5.03 -9.41
N ILE A 190 -7.74 6.06 -8.60
CA ILE A 190 -7.06 7.26 -9.09
C ILE A 190 -5.68 6.91 -9.68
N PRO A 191 -4.75 6.27 -8.95
CA PRO A 191 -3.42 6.00 -9.51
C PRO A 191 -3.44 4.98 -10.64
N ILE A 192 -4.32 3.97 -10.61
CA ILE A 192 -4.26 2.86 -11.54
C ILE A 192 -5.10 3.12 -12.80
N GLU A 193 -6.34 3.55 -12.64
CA GLU A 193 -7.26 3.72 -13.78
C GLU A 193 -7.22 5.14 -14.34
N LEU A 194 -7.21 6.18 -13.48
CA LEU A 194 -7.22 7.56 -13.94
C LEU A 194 -5.85 8.00 -14.44
N TRP A 195 -4.79 7.82 -13.66
CA TRP A 195 -3.44 8.21 -14.07
C TRP A 195 -2.75 7.15 -14.93
N LYS A 196 -3.31 5.94 -15.00
CA LYS A 196 -2.80 4.81 -15.79
C LYS A 196 -1.32 4.58 -15.56
N VAL A 197 -0.88 4.61 -14.32
CA VAL A 197 0.52 4.43 -13.97
C VAL A 197 1.00 3.09 -14.49
N LYS A 198 1.91 3.12 -15.46
CA LYS A 198 2.47 1.96 -16.14
C LYS A 198 3.97 2.16 -16.36
N GLY A 199 4.71 1.06 -16.35
CA GLY A 199 6.13 1.06 -16.67
C GLY A 199 6.75 -0.30 -16.39
N SER A 200 7.90 -0.59 -16.98
CA SER A 200 8.63 -1.83 -16.75
C SER A 200 8.96 -2.06 -15.26
N ASN A 201 9.10 -0.97 -14.51
CA ASN A 201 9.43 -0.99 -13.09
C ASN A 201 8.28 -0.51 -12.19
N TYR A 202 7.04 -0.44 -12.71
CA TYR A 202 5.82 -0.17 -11.93
C TYR A 202 4.79 -1.25 -12.24
N ARG A 203 4.62 -2.20 -11.33
CA ARG A 203 3.72 -3.35 -11.49
C ARG A 203 2.51 -3.21 -10.60
N VAL A 204 1.31 -3.28 -11.21
CA VAL A 204 0.05 -3.43 -10.48
C VAL A 204 -0.28 -4.92 -10.44
N ILE A 205 -0.51 -5.46 -9.25
CA ILE A 205 -0.72 -6.90 -9.04
C ILE A 205 -1.91 -7.12 -8.10
N ARG A 206 -2.78 -8.06 -8.45
CA ARG A 206 -3.86 -8.49 -7.56
C ARG A 206 -3.33 -9.47 -6.52
N TYR A 207 -3.71 -9.24 -5.27
CA TYR A 207 -3.35 -10.13 -4.16
C TYR A 207 -3.84 -11.55 -4.38
N GLU A 208 -5.05 -11.70 -4.92
CA GLU A 208 -5.68 -12.99 -5.20
C GLU A 208 -4.85 -13.80 -6.19
N ASP A 209 -4.41 -13.18 -7.27
CA ASP A 209 -3.60 -13.84 -8.31
C ASP A 209 -2.26 -14.28 -7.75
N LEU A 210 -1.57 -13.41 -6.98
CA LEU A 210 -0.34 -13.78 -6.29
C LEU A 210 -0.55 -14.94 -5.33
N LYS A 211 -1.66 -14.98 -4.57
CA LYS A 211 -1.92 -16.09 -3.63
C LYS A 211 -2.29 -17.39 -4.33
N ALA A 212 -2.91 -17.31 -5.50
CA ALA A 212 -3.30 -18.47 -6.27
C ALA A 212 -2.10 -19.14 -6.99
N ASP A 213 -1.15 -18.35 -7.49
CA ASP A 213 -0.04 -18.89 -8.28
C ASP A 213 1.31 -18.29 -7.89
N ILE A 214 2.17 -19.11 -7.30
CA ILE A 214 3.57 -18.76 -6.94
C ILE A 214 4.41 -18.39 -8.17
N LYS A 215 4.02 -18.79 -9.39
CA LYS A 215 4.73 -18.42 -10.62
C LYS A 215 4.72 -16.90 -10.82
N LEU A 216 3.60 -16.23 -10.52
CA LEU A 216 3.53 -14.77 -10.60
C LEU A 216 4.53 -14.08 -9.67
N PHE A 217 4.79 -14.65 -8.48
CA PHE A 217 5.85 -14.14 -7.62
C PHE A 217 7.25 -14.40 -8.20
N LYS A 218 7.46 -15.50 -8.88
CA LYS A 218 8.74 -15.80 -9.57
C LYS A 218 8.96 -14.82 -10.73
N GLU A 219 7.93 -14.54 -11.52
CA GLU A 219 7.97 -13.52 -12.57
C GLU A 219 8.31 -12.13 -11.98
N LEU A 220 7.70 -11.77 -10.85
CA LEU A 220 8.06 -10.56 -10.12
C LEU A 220 9.53 -10.56 -9.68
N CYS A 221 10.06 -11.71 -9.28
CA CYS A 221 11.47 -11.85 -8.94
C CYS A 221 12.36 -11.62 -10.16
N ASP A 222 11.99 -12.14 -11.31
CA ASP A 222 12.74 -11.95 -12.56
C ASP A 222 12.71 -10.49 -13.00
N ASP A 223 11.52 -9.86 -13.03
CA ASP A 223 11.34 -8.44 -13.37
C ASP A 223 12.21 -7.51 -12.52
N PHE A 224 12.32 -7.79 -11.23
CA PHE A 224 13.04 -6.92 -10.28
C PHE A 224 14.42 -7.46 -9.89
N SER A 225 14.92 -8.46 -10.59
CA SER A 225 16.23 -9.08 -10.31
C SER A 225 16.38 -9.51 -8.85
N LEU A 226 15.30 -10.07 -8.29
CA LEU A 226 15.32 -10.72 -6.98
C LEU A 226 15.90 -12.12 -7.11
N LYS A 227 16.75 -12.49 -6.17
CA LYS A 227 17.22 -13.88 -6.08
C LYS A 227 16.36 -14.64 -5.07
N PRO A 228 15.48 -15.54 -5.52
CA PRO A 228 14.65 -16.35 -4.62
C PRO A 228 15.50 -17.22 -3.69
N ILE A 229 14.97 -17.45 -2.49
CA ILE A 229 15.56 -18.40 -1.53
C ILE A 229 15.09 -19.84 -1.86
N GLU A 230 15.88 -20.84 -1.45
CA GLU A 230 15.62 -22.26 -1.76
C GLU A 230 14.26 -22.73 -1.22
N ASN A 231 13.85 -22.30 -0.03
CA ASN A 231 12.58 -22.68 0.61
C ASN A 231 11.43 -21.69 0.32
N LEU A 232 11.44 -21.02 -0.84
CA LEU A 232 10.44 -20.02 -1.22
C LEU A 232 8.99 -20.49 -1.03
N ALA A 233 8.67 -21.72 -1.42
CA ALA A 233 7.31 -22.24 -1.31
C ALA A 233 6.79 -22.24 0.14
N SER A 234 7.61 -22.64 1.10
CA SER A 234 7.28 -22.61 2.53
C SER A 234 7.06 -21.19 3.02
N VAL A 235 7.94 -20.26 2.65
CA VAL A 235 7.81 -18.84 3.03
C VAL A 235 6.55 -18.23 2.44
N TYR A 236 6.24 -18.58 1.19
CA TYR A 236 5.10 -18.05 0.47
C TYR A 236 3.76 -18.52 1.05
N ALA A 237 3.68 -19.76 1.52
CA ALA A 237 2.49 -20.33 2.14
C ALA A 237 2.15 -19.69 3.50
N ASN A 238 3.16 -19.18 4.21
CA ASN A 238 2.95 -18.64 5.55
C ASN A 238 2.23 -17.27 5.53
N PRO A 239 1.31 -17.01 6.47
CA PRO A 239 0.73 -15.70 6.65
C PRO A 239 1.79 -14.67 7.10
N SER A 240 1.49 -13.37 6.94
CA SER A 240 2.34 -12.31 7.47
C SER A 240 2.41 -12.38 9.00
N SER A 241 3.58 -12.06 9.56
CA SER A 241 3.77 -11.89 11.01
C SER A 241 2.91 -10.75 11.59
N LYS A 242 2.39 -9.87 10.72
CA LYS A 242 1.49 -8.74 11.04
C LYS A 242 0.02 -9.08 10.77
N THR A 243 -0.31 -10.34 10.54
CA THR A 243 -1.71 -10.74 10.39
C THR A 243 -2.45 -10.48 11.70
N HIS A 244 -3.50 -9.65 11.64
CA HIS A 244 -4.27 -9.29 12.83
C HIS A 244 -4.97 -10.55 13.41
N PRO A 245 -5.03 -10.75 14.75
CA PRO A 245 -5.67 -11.91 15.37
C PRO A 245 -7.11 -12.15 14.92
N LYS A 246 -7.86 -11.08 14.63
CA LYS A 246 -9.23 -11.14 14.10
C LYS A 246 -9.29 -11.38 12.58
N SER A 247 -8.20 -11.80 11.93
CA SER A 247 -8.21 -12.10 10.49
C SER A 247 -8.76 -13.52 10.24
N ASN A 248 -9.62 -13.70 9.23
CA ASN A 248 -10.12 -15.01 8.82
C ASN A 248 -9.01 -15.98 8.40
N ILE A 249 -7.81 -15.48 8.07
CA ILE A 249 -6.63 -16.31 7.79
C ILE A 249 -6.18 -17.05 9.05
N ILE A 250 -6.42 -16.50 10.24
CA ILE A 250 -6.06 -17.12 11.54
C ILE A 250 -7.23 -17.90 12.11
N SER A 251 -8.46 -17.36 12.02
CA SER A 251 -9.64 -17.96 12.65
C SER A 251 -10.13 -19.22 11.92
N GLN A 252 -9.71 -19.46 10.67
CA GLN A 252 -10.20 -20.54 9.81
C GLN A 252 -11.74 -20.61 9.71
N GLU A 253 -12.43 -19.51 10.06
CA GLU A 253 -13.87 -19.43 9.92
C GLU A 253 -14.27 -19.52 8.44
N GLU A 254 -15.23 -20.38 8.14
CA GLU A 254 -15.86 -20.47 6.83
C GLU A 254 -16.37 -19.08 6.43
N LYS A 255 -16.26 -18.75 5.15
CA LYS A 255 -16.75 -17.49 4.59
C LYS A 255 -18.27 -17.43 4.70
N THR A 256 -18.78 -16.98 5.84
CA THR A 256 -20.09 -16.37 5.90
C THR A 256 -20.12 -15.14 4.99
N GLU A 257 -21.27 -14.78 4.46
CA GLU A 257 -21.42 -13.56 3.67
C GLU A 257 -20.76 -12.39 4.39
N LEU A 258 -19.89 -11.65 3.68
CA LEU A 258 -19.11 -10.56 4.27
C LEU A 258 -20.00 -9.39 4.68
N PHE A 259 -21.10 -9.18 3.95
CA PHE A 259 -22.03 -8.07 4.06
C PHE A 259 -23.44 -8.50 3.69
N SER A 260 -24.45 -7.81 4.23
CA SER A 260 -25.83 -7.89 3.76
C SER A 260 -25.97 -7.28 2.36
N ASN A 261 -27.05 -7.61 1.63
CA ASN A 261 -27.32 -7.02 0.32
C ASN A 261 -27.38 -5.49 0.37
N GLN A 262 -27.94 -4.91 1.43
CA GLN A 262 -27.96 -3.46 1.63
C GLN A 262 -26.55 -2.86 1.76
N GLU A 263 -25.64 -3.53 2.46
CA GLU A 263 -24.26 -3.09 2.63
C GLU A 263 -23.46 -3.25 1.34
N TYR A 264 -23.64 -4.37 0.61
CA TYR A 264 -23.08 -4.51 -0.74
C TYR A 264 -23.56 -3.39 -1.66
N GLY A 265 -24.86 -3.03 -1.60
CA GLY A 265 -25.41 -1.91 -2.37
C GLY A 265 -24.72 -0.57 -2.08
N LYS A 266 -24.35 -0.30 -0.81
CA LYS A 266 -23.59 0.91 -0.44
C LYS A 266 -22.19 0.90 -1.05
N ILE A 267 -21.48 -0.22 -0.98
CA ILE A 267 -20.14 -0.38 -1.57
C ILE A 267 -20.22 -0.22 -3.09
N ASN A 268 -21.14 -0.93 -3.74
CA ASN A 268 -21.36 -0.85 -5.19
C ASN A 268 -21.65 0.58 -5.64
N ARG A 269 -22.48 1.32 -4.89
CA ARG A 269 -22.79 2.72 -5.19
C ARG A 269 -21.53 3.58 -5.28
N ILE A 270 -20.63 3.47 -4.32
CA ILE A 270 -19.37 4.24 -4.31
C ILE A 270 -18.44 3.79 -5.44
N MET A 271 -18.28 2.48 -5.64
CA MET A 271 -17.46 1.96 -6.73
C MET A 271 -17.96 2.43 -8.12
N THR A 272 -19.27 2.46 -8.31
CA THR A 272 -19.91 2.99 -9.53
C THR A 272 -19.65 4.48 -9.67
N LEU A 273 -19.74 5.24 -8.60
CA LEU A 273 -19.47 6.67 -8.58
C LEU A 273 -18.03 6.96 -9.04
N PHE A 274 -17.06 6.17 -8.56
CA PHE A 274 -15.66 6.26 -8.98
C PHE A 274 -15.38 5.56 -10.33
N LYS A 275 -16.40 5.06 -11.03
CA LYS A 275 -16.27 4.37 -12.33
C LYS A 275 -15.22 3.26 -12.30
N SER A 276 -15.09 2.55 -11.19
CA SER A 276 -14.06 1.54 -11.01
C SER A 276 -14.32 0.29 -11.85
N HIS A 277 -13.31 -0.14 -12.60
CA HIS A 277 -13.27 -1.38 -13.37
C HIS A 277 -12.22 -2.37 -12.84
N LEU A 278 -11.54 -2.04 -11.73
CA LEU A 278 -10.49 -2.90 -11.14
C LEU A 278 -11.04 -4.26 -10.71
N TYR A 279 -12.28 -4.30 -10.22
CA TYR A 279 -13.00 -5.52 -9.85
C TYR A 279 -14.48 -5.42 -10.25
N PRO A 280 -15.12 -6.56 -10.57
CA PRO A 280 -16.55 -6.58 -10.85
C PRO A 280 -17.36 -6.17 -9.62
N LEU A 281 -18.50 -5.53 -9.85
CA LEU A 281 -19.47 -5.27 -8.80
C LEU A 281 -20.10 -6.59 -8.32
N LYS A 282 -20.45 -6.65 -7.03
CA LYS A 282 -21.19 -7.79 -6.48
C LYS A 282 -22.65 -7.73 -6.97
N GLU A 283 -23.11 -8.81 -7.56
CA GLU A 283 -24.54 -8.99 -7.86
C GLU A 283 -25.35 -9.05 -6.54
N LEU A 284 -26.51 -8.38 -6.52
CA LEU A 284 -27.37 -8.22 -5.33
C LEU A 284 -28.61 -9.10 -5.44
#